data_86f1e8d3a80def4f4d645bb49072b425
#
_entry.id   86f1e8d3a80def4f4d645bb49072b425
#
_cell.length_a   1.000
_cell.length_b   1.000
_cell.length_c   1.000
_cell.angle_alpha   90.00
_cell.angle_beta   90.00
_cell.angle_gamma   90.00
#
_symmetry.space_group_name_H-M   'P 1'
#
loop_
_entity.id
_entity.type
_entity.pdbx_description
1 polymer ?
#
loop_
_entity_poly.entity_id
_entity_poly.type
_entity_poly.pdbx_seq_one_letter_code
_entity_poly.pdbx_strand_id
1 'polypeptide(L)'
;MKRITSLVLALIMMLGCVAMFASCGKEKLVCGVTIFEKMNEKDANGNWTGFESEFAMAVGEIIGMEVEFQEIVWEQKYNELNSGAIDCIWNGFTANSSDNGVKRSELVDFSYGYMLNQQCIVVKKDNIDSYKTEEDLKGKKACVEAGSAGASYAEGVTDKDKIFTATAQINAFTEVKSGAVDFIVVDILLAQNICGKGDYADLAIVEAIELESEIYAIGFKKGSELTAKVNEAIKTLEENGKLMELAKKYGFENVLKVTETIE
;
A
#
# COMPACT_ATOMS: atom_id res chain seq x y z
N MET A 1 -15.92 -64.92 -10.93
CA MET A 1 -16.56 -63.73 -11.54
C MET A 1 -16.87 -62.62 -10.55
N LYS A 2 -17.52 -62.85 -9.40
CA LYS A 2 -17.87 -61.79 -8.42
C LYS A 2 -16.66 -61.05 -7.79
N ARG A 3 -15.47 -61.71 -7.63
CA ARG A 3 -14.25 -61.10 -7.06
C ARG A 3 -13.48 -60.20 -8.03
N ILE A 4 -13.60 -60.47 -9.34
CA ILE A 4 -12.93 -59.69 -10.38
C ILE A 4 -13.72 -58.37 -10.62
N THR A 5 -15.07 -58.44 -10.58
CA THR A 5 -15.90 -57.24 -10.68
C THR A 5 -15.72 -56.25 -9.51
N SER A 6 -15.50 -56.74 -8.28
CA SER A 6 -15.21 -55.90 -7.11
C SER A 6 -13.88 -55.18 -7.20
N LEU A 7 -12.82 -55.83 -7.76
CA LEU A 7 -11.48 -55.24 -7.95
C LEU A 7 -11.51 -54.14 -9.05
N VAL A 8 -12.24 -54.37 -10.12
CA VAL A 8 -12.40 -53.36 -11.20
C VAL A 8 -13.16 -52.15 -10.73
N LEU A 9 -14.25 -52.33 -9.92
CA LEU A 9 -14.98 -51.19 -9.33
C LEU A 9 -14.12 -50.40 -8.33
N ALA A 10 -13.29 -51.04 -7.51
CA ALA A 10 -12.38 -50.38 -6.58
C ALA A 10 -11.30 -49.57 -7.32
N LEU A 11 -10.79 -50.09 -8.44
CA LEU A 11 -9.79 -49.38 -9.27
C LEU A 11 -10.38 -48.16 -9.97
N ILE A 12 -11.63 -48.23 -10.45
CA ILE A 12 -12.34 -47.12 -11.07
C ILE A 12 -12.67 -46.02 -10.04
N MET A 13 -13.03 -46.41 -8.78
CA MET A 13 -13.23 -45.42 -7.72
C MET A 13 -11.93 -44.74 -7.28
N MET A 14 -10.79 -45.44 -7.25
CA MET A 14 -9.49 -44.84 -6.97
C MET A 14 -9.00 -43.91 -8.07
N LEU A 15 -9.25 -44.21 -9.35
CA LEU A 15 -8.96 -43.30 -10.48
C LEU A 15 -9.92 -42.09 -10.49
N GLY A 16 -11.17 -42.25 -10.05
CA GLY A 16 -12.14 -41.16 -9.96
C GLY A 16 -11.80 -40.15 -8.84
N CYS A 17 -11.22 -40.61 -7.72
CA CYS A 17 -10.80 -39.72 -6.61
C CYS A 17 -9.54 -38.89 -6.95
N VAL A 18 -8.67 -39.38 -7.83
CA VAL A 18 -7.47 -38.61 -8.25
C VAL A 18 -7.83 -37.51 -9.27
N ALA A 19 -8.95 -37.66 -10.00
CA ALA A 19 -9.39 -36.67 -10.96
C ALA A 19 -10.15 -35.46 -10.34
N MET A 20 -10.52 -35.53 -9.06
CA MET A 20 -11.26 -34.42 -8.41
C MET A 20 -10.35 -33.35 -7.75
N PHE A 21 -9.02 -33.50 -7.78
CA PHE A 21 -8.08 -32.49 -7.26
C PHE A 21 -7.38 -31.68 -8.35
N ALA A 22 -7.75 -31.82 -9.60
CA ALA A 22 -7.27 -30.95 -10.67
C ALA A 22 -8.29 -29.80 -10.89
N SER A 23 -8.66 -29.09 -9.83
CA SER A 23 -9.12 -27.70 -9.99
C SER A 23 -7.86 -26.87 -10.25
N CYS A 24 -7.48 -26.80 -11.51
CA CYS A 24 -6.33 -26.02 -11.98
C CYS A 24 -6.72 -24.52 -12.05
N GLY A 25 -7.14 -23.94 -10.91
CA GLY A 25 -7.08 -22.51 -10.72
C GLY A 25 -5.64 -22.16 -10.34
N LYS A 26 -5.08 -21.10 -10.93
CA LYS A 26 -3.81 -20.55 -10.42
C LYS A 26 -3.99 -20.22 -8.94
N GLU A 27 -2.93 -20.43 -8.16
CA GLU A 27 -2.90 -19.90 -6.79
C GLU A 27 -3.09 -18.40 -6.85
N LYS A 28 -3.80 -17.84 -5.88
CA LYS A 28 -4.06 -16.39 -5.80
C LYS A 28 -3.03 -15.72 -4.91
N LEU A 29 -2.65 -14.51 -5.29
CA LEU A 29 -1.93 -13.56 -4.46
C LEU A 29 -2.92 -12.44 -4.08
N VAL A 30 -3.41 -12.46 -2.85
CA VAL A 30 -4.38 -11.47 -2.36
C VAL A 30 -3.64 -10.27 -1.78
N CYS A 31 -3.71 -9.14 -2.48
CA CYS A 31 -3.05 -7.90 -2.10
C CYS A 31 -4.03 -7.00 -1.34
N GLY A 32 -3.71 -6.65 -0.10
CA GLY A 32 -4.46 -5.67 0.68
C GLY A 32 -4.10 -4.25 0.26
N VAL A 33 -5.11 -3.48 -0.17
CA VAL A 33 -4.95 -2.13 -0.73
C VAL A 33 -5.98 -1.16 -0.17
N THR A 34 -5.69 0.14 -0.24
CA THR A 34 -6.66 1.24 -0.14
C THR A 34 -6.67 2.03 -1.43
N ILE A 35 -7.67 2.87 -1.65
CA ILE A 35 -7.69 3.76 -2.82
C ILE A 35 -6.62 4.85 -2.65
N PHE A 36 -5.66 4.83 -3.58
CA PHE A 36 -4.55 5.77 -3.64
C PHE A 36 -4.34 6.16 -5.11
N GLU A 37 -4.66 7.41 -5.45
CA GLU A 37 -4.64 7.91 -6.84
C GLU A 37 -3.29 7.62 -7.53
N LYS A 38 -3.34 7.07 -8.74
CA LYS A 38 -2.22 6.61 -9.58
C LYS A 38 -1.41 5.43 -9.02
N MET A 39 -1.61 5.02 -7.77
CA MET A 39 -0.94 3.86 -7.17
C MET A 39 -1.86 2.64 -7.21
N ASN A 40 -2.97 2.69 -6.50
CA ASN A 40 -4.03 1.68 -6.47
C ASN A 40 -5.37 2.37 -6.63
N GLU A 41 -5.91 2.39 -7.82
CA GLU A 41 -7.17 3.04 -8.14
C GLU A 41 -8.03 2.16 -9.05
N LYS A 42 -9.28 2.54 -9.24
CA LYS A 42 -10.20 1.84 -10.13
C LYS A 42 -10.50 2.69 -11.36
N ASP A 43 -10.41 2.08 -12.53
CA ASP A 43 -10.84 2.71 -13.77
C ASP A 43 -12.37 2.89 -13.83
N ALA A 44 -12.87 3.50 -14.91
CA ALA A 44 -14.31 3.73 -15.12
C ALA A 44 -15.14 2.44 -15.20
N ASN A 45 -14.52 1.28 -15.42
CA ASN A 45 -15.16 -0.03 -15.47
C ASN A 45 -15.06 -0.78 -14.13
N GLY A 46 -14.38 -0.19 -13.13
CA GLY A 46 -14.15 -0.80 -11.84
C GLY A 46 -12.94 -1.74 -11.76
N ASN A 47 -12.10 -1.79 -12.80
CA ASN A 47 -10.89 -2.60 -12.78
C ASN A 47 -9.78 -1.86 -12.04
N TRP A 48 -8.97 -2.59 -11.29
CA TRP A 48 -7.79 -2.05 -10.64
C TRP A 48 -6.74 -1.61 -11.67
N THR A 49 -6.20 -0.42 -11.46
CA THR A 49 -5.16 0.23 -12.24
C THR A 49 -4.28 1.08 -11.32
N GLY A 50 -3.26 1.71 -11.86
CA GLY A 50 -2.26 2.44 -11.09
C GLY A 50 -0.94 1.69 -11.04
N PHE A 51 0.12 2.39 -10.62
CA PHE A 51 1.47 1.85 -10.62
C PHE A 51 1.58 0.55 -9.84
N GLU A 52 1.14 0.54 -8.58
CA GLU A 52 1.25 -0.64 -7.72
C GLU A 52 0.33 -1.77 -8.15
N SER A 53 -0.88 -1.46 -8.62
CA SER A 53 -1.80 -2.47 -9.13
C SER A 53 -1.21 -3.19 -10.35
N GLU A 54 -0.66 -2.45 -11.33
CA GLU A 54 -0.05 -3.05 -12.51
C GLU A 54 1.30 -3.72 -12.18
N PHE A 55 2.04 -3.19 -11.20
CA PHE A 55 3.24 -3.82 -10.67
C PHE A 55 2.92 -5.17 -10.02
N ALA A 56 1.89 -5.23 -9.17
CA ALA A 56 1.45 -6.49 -8.57
C ALA A 56 1.03 -7.52 -9.63
N MET A 57 0.28 -7.10 -10.65
CA MET A 57 -0.10 -7.99 -11.76
C MET A 57 1.14 -8.52 -12.49
N ALA A 58 2.14 -7.68 -12.77
CA ALA A 58 3.38 -8.10 -13.42
C ALA A 58 4.21 -9.08 -12.56
N VAL A 59 4.23 -8.87 -11.24
CA VAL A 59 4.83 -9.83 -10.29
C VAL A 59 4.06 -11.15 -10.32
N GLY A 60 2.72 -11.11 -10.26
CA GLY A 60 1.87 -12.30 -10.32
C GLY A 60 2.11 -13.15 -11.57
N GLU A 61 2.32 -12.51 -12.72
CA GLU A 61 2.68 -13.21 -13.96
C GLU A 61 4.00 -13.98 -13.84
N ILE A 62 5.03 -13.38 -13.21
CA ILE A 62 6.35 -14.00 -13.03
C ILE A 62 6.29 -15.17 -12.06
N ILE A 63 5.60 -14.99 -10.91
CA ILE A 63 5.51 -16.05 -9.88
C ILE A 63 4.43 -17.09 -10.18
N GLY A 64 3.65 -16.91 -11.25
CA GLY A 64 2.61 -17.85 -11.71
C GLY A 64 1.32 -17.81 -10.88
N MET A 65 1.07 -16.73 -10.14
CA MET A 65 -0.13 -16.52 -9.31
C MET A 65 -1.10 -15.53 -9.97
N GLU A 66 -2.41 -15.69 -9.69
CA GLU A 66 -3.43 -14.73 -10.07
C GLU A 66 -3.54 -13.64 -8.98
N VAL A 67 -3.39 -12.37 -9.36
CA VAL A 67 -3.49 -11.27 -8.39
C VAL A 67 -4.94 -10.91 -8.14
N GLU A 68 -5.32 -10.88 -6.87
CA GLU A 68 -6.60 -10.38 -6.39
C GLU A 68 -6.35 -9.19 -5.45
N PHE A 69 -7.10 -8.11 -5.63
CA PHE A 69 -7.01 -6.94 -4.76
C PHE A 69 -8.17 -6.93 -3.79
N GLN A 70 -7.86 -6.88 -2.49
CA GLN A 70 -8.81 -6.70 -1.42
C GLN A 70 -8.67 -5.30 -0.84
N GLU A 71 -9.75 -4.51 -0.94
CA GLU A 71 -9.81 -3.20 -0.30
C GLU A 71 -9.94 -3.39 1.20
N ILE A 72 -9.02 -2.81 1.98
CA ILE A 72 -8.94 -2.95 3.44
C ILE A 72 -9.08 -1.60 4.13
N VAL A 73 -9.38 -1.62 5.41
CA VAL A 73 -9.20 -0.47 6.30
C VAL A 73 -7.73 -0.48 6.76
N TRP A 74 -6.97 0.58 6.48
CA TRP A 74 -5.52 0.60 6.69
C TRP A 74 -5.10 0.28 8.13
N GLU A 75 -5.85 0.76 9.12
CA GLU A 75 -5.62 0.43 10.53
C GLU A 75 -5.68 -1.08 10.82
N GLN A 76 -6.45 -1.84 10.01
CA GLN A 76 -6.63 -3.28 10.17
C GLN A 76 -5.61 -4.13 9.36
N LYS A 77 -4.68 -3.51 8.64
CA LYS A 77 -3.73 -4.17 7.75
C LYS A 77 -3.03 -5.40 8.35
N TYR A 78 -2.59 -5.31 9.62
CA TYR A 78 -1.93 -6.42 10.29
C TYR A 78 -2.91 -7.54 10.70
N ASN A 79 -4.15 -7.20 11.05
CA ASN A 79 -5.17 -8.18 11.38
C ASN A 79 -5.57 -8.97 10.14
N GLU A 80 -5.77 -8.28 9.00
CA GLU A 80 -6.07 -8.91 7.71
C GLU A 80 -4.93 -9.83 7.26
N LEU A 81 -3.67 -9.37 7.37
CA LEU A 81 -2.49 -10.15 7.04
C LEU A 81 -2.32 -11.37 7.96
N ASN A 82 -2.46 -11.19 9.27
CA ASN A 82 -2.24 -12.28 10.24
C ASN A 82 -3.34 -13.33 10.19
N SER A 83 -4.58 -12.95 9.86
CA SER A 83 -5.70 -13.89 9.68
C SER A 83 -5.60 -14.69 8.37
N GLY A 84 -4.78 -14.23 7.41
CA GLY A 84 -4.69 -14.80 6.08
C GLY A 84 -5.83 -14.37 5.16
N ALA A 85 -6.54 -13.28 5.48
CA ALA A 85 -7.50 -12.66 4.58
C ALA A 85 -6.81 -12.00 3.37
N ILE A 86 -5.60 -11.49 3.59
CA ILE A 86 -4.68 -11.02 2.55
C ILE A 86 -3.32 -11.75 2.69
N ASP A 87 -2.60 -11.90 1.59
CA ASP A 87 -1.26 -12.48 1.55
C ASP A 87 -0.17 -11.43 1.74
N CYS A 88 -0.45 -10.20 1.35
CA CYS A 88 0.48 -9.09 1.49
C CYS A 88 -0.26 -7.74 1.63
N ILE A 89 0.44 -6.76 2.22
CA ILE A 89 0.06 -5.35 2.27
C ILE A 89 0.82 -4.65 1.14
N TRP A 90 0.11 -4.18 0.12
CA TRP A 90 0.72 -3.59 -1.08
C TRP A 90 0.05 -2.27 -1.44
N ASN A 91 0.36 -1.21 -0.71
CA ASN A 91 -0.31 0.08 -0.86
C ASN A 91 0.52 1.22 -0.23
N GLY A 92 1.61 1.61 -0.90
CA GLY A 92 2.48 2.67 -0.38
C GLY A 92 2.95 2.40 1.06
N PHE A 93 3.34 1.15 1.35
CA PHE A 93 3.63 0.76 2.72
C PHE A 93 5.04 1.15 3.12
N THR A 94 5.17 2.24 3.89
CA THR A 94 6.45 2.75 4.40
C THR A 94 7.13 1.74 5.31
N ALA A 95 8.23 1.18 4.84
CA ALA A 95 8.91 0.07 5.53
C ALA A 95 9.81 0.53 6.67
N ASN A 96 10.42 1.70 6.55
CA ASN A 96 11.31 2.31 7.55
C ASN A 96 10.59 3.16 8.61
N SER A 97 9.31 2.89 8.85
CA SER A 97 8.48 3.55 9.87
C SER A 97 8.22 2.63 11.07
N SER A 98 7.53 3.17 12.06
CA SER A 98 7.10 2.46 13.28
C SER A 98 5.63 2.70 13.55
N ASP A 99 4.92 1.70 14.06
CA ASP A 99 3.54 1.80 14.51
C ASP A 99 3.51 1.60 16.04
N ASN A 100 3.00 2.58 16.78
CA ASN A 100 2.99 2.58 18.26
C ASN A 100 4.38 2.31 18.88
N GLY A 101 5.45 2.83 18.27
CA GLY A 101 6.82 2.68 18.75
C GLY A 101 7.48 1.35 18.41
N VAL A 102 6.80 0.45 17.70
CA VAL A 102 7.35 -0.82 17.20
C VAL A 102 7.72 -0.64 15.73
N LYS A 103 8.95 -0.96 15.35
CA LYS A 103 9.37 -0.89 13.94
C LYS A 103 8.49 -1.81 13.09
N ARG A 104 8.04 -1.34 11.93
CA ARG A 104 7.23 -2.14 11.00
C ARG A 104 7.95 -3.42 10.55
N SER A 105 9.28 -3.36 10.45
CA SER A 105 10.13 -4.52 10.14
C SER A 105 10.12 -5.60 11.24
N GLU A 106 9.65 -5.32 12.44
CA GLU A 106 9.42 -6.32 13.49
C GLU A 106 8.04 -6.98 13.36
N LEU A 107 7.08 -6.31 12.72
CA LEU A 107 5.70 -6.77 12.56
C LEU A 107 5.48 -7.63 11.30
N VAL A 108 6.22 -7.32 10.21
CA VAL A 108 6.11 -8.01 8.91
C VAL A 108 7.49 -8.27 8.32
N ASP A 109 7.57 -9.19 7.35
CA ASP A 109 8.72 -9.29 6.46
C ASP A 109 8.48 -8.40 5.24
N PHE A 110 9.43 -7.53 4.94
CA PHE A 110 9.33 -6.66 3.77
C PHE A 110 10.00 -7.27 2.54
N SER A 111 9.44 -7.00 1.37
CA SER A 111 10.14 -7.13 0.10
C SER A 111 11.32 -6.15 0.02
N TYR A 112 12.05 -6.19 -1.08
CA TYR A 112 12.88 -5.05 -1.48
C TYR A 112 12.04 -3.78 -1.53
N GLY A 113 12.64 -2.65 -1.14
CA GLY A 113 12.04 -1.35 -1.37
C GLY A 113 11.96 -1.09 -2.88
N TYR A 114 10.92 -0.41 -3.32
CA TYR A 114 10.73 -0.13 -4.76
C TYR A 114 10.51 1.34 -5.08
N MET A 115 10.20 2.18 -4.09
CA MET A 115 9.90 3.59 -4.33
C MET A 115 10.26 4.45 -3.13
N LEU A 116 10.76 5.66 -3.40
CA LEU A 116 10.93 6.70 -2.39
C LEU A 116 9.63 7.47 -2.21
N ASN A 117 9.34 7.82 -0.97
CA ASN A 117 8.25 8.70 -0.56
C ASN A 117 8.73 9.62 0.57
N GLN A 118 7.87 10.49 1.02
CA GLN A 118 7.92 11.18 2.31
C GLN A 118 6.50 11.57 2.71
N GLN A 119 6.27 11.79 3.99
CA GLN A 119 5.05 12.46 4.42
C GLN A 119 5.12 13.94 4.07
N CYS A 120 3.98 14.59 3.92
CA CYS A 120 3.90 16.03 3.77
C CYS A 120 2.71 16.60 4.53
N ILE A 121 2.79 17.89 4.83
CA ILE A 121 1.73 18.65 5.46
C ILE A 121 0.95 19.38 4.38
N VAL A 122 -0.38 19.24 4.38
CA VAL A 122 -1.27 19.94 3.47
C VAL A 122 -2.19 20.86 4.27
N VAL A 123 -2.32 22.09 3.81
CA VAL A 123 -3.14 23.15 4.41
C VAL A 123 -3.95 23.88 3.33
N LYS A 124 -4.90 24.74 3.74
CA LYS A 124 -5.47 25.70 2.82
C LYS A 124 -4.40 26.70 2.34
N LYS A 125 -4.39 27.03 1.05
CA LYS A 125 -3.44 27.99 0.46
C LYS A 125 -3.38 29.31 1.20
N ASP A 126 -4.54 29.82 1.63
CA ASP A 126 -4.62 31.09 2.34
C ASP A 126 -3.90 31.08 3.69
N ASN A 127 -3.64 29.90 4.23
CA ASN A 127 -2.98 29.71 5.53
C ASN A 127 -1.50 29.30 5.42
N ILE A 128 -0.98 29.09 4.20
CA ILE A 128 0.35 28.47 3.97
C ILE A 128 1.48 29.25 4.65
N ASP A 129 1.37 30.58 4.70
CA ASP A 129 2.38 31.43 5.32
C ASP A 129 2.44 31.35 6.84
N SER A 130 1.46 30.71 7.46
CA SER A 130 1.40 30.44 8.91
C SER A 130 2.15 29.18 9.32
N TYR A 131 2.69 28.41 8.36
CA TYR A 131 3.36 27.13 8.61
C TYR A 131 4.78 27.17 8.02
N LYS A 132 5.76 27.47 8.86
CA LYS A 132 7.18 27.58 8.46
C LYS A 132 8.07 26.54 9.16
N THR A 133 7.65 26.07 10.33
CA THR A 133 8.34 25.10 11.16
C THR A 133 7.35 24.15 11.81
N GLU A 134 7.81 23.01 12.32
CA GLU A 134 6.98 22.05 13.07
C GLU A 134 6.33 22.69 14.31
N GLU A 135 6.95 23.71 14.91
CA GLU A 135 6.39 24.42 16.05
C GLU A 135 5.03 25.08 15.72
N ASP A 136 4.82 25.48 14.46
CA ASP A 136 3.58 26.09 14.01
C ASP A 136 2.41 25.10 13.97
N LEU A 137 2.68 23.80 14.08
CA LEU A 137 1.68 22.72 14.12
C LEU A 137 1.15 22.48 15.53
N LYS A 138 1.87 22.92 16.58
CA LYS A 138 1.47 22.69 17.97
C LYS A 138 0.10 23.28 18.29
N GLY A 139 -0.74 22.46 18.93
CA GLY A 139 -2.10 22.84 19.30
C GLY A 139 -3.06 23.01 18.13
N LYS A 140 -2.62 22.78 16.90
CA LYS A 140 -3.47 22.77 15.70
C LYS A 140 -4.18 21.43 15.54
N LYS A 141 -5.35 21.46 14.92
CA LYS A 141 -6.10 20.25 14.59
C LYS A 141 -5.54 19.58 13.34
N ALA A 142 -5.19 18.32 13.47
CA ALA A 142 -4.73 17.47 12.37
C ALA A 142 -5.79 16.45 11.98
N CYS A 143 -5.84 16.05 10.69
CA CYS A 143 -6.50 14.82 10.28
C CYS A 143 -5.49 13.93 9.54
N VAL A 144 -5.50 12.63 9.87
CA VAL A 144 -4.57 11.62 9.35
C VAL A 144 -5.31 10.31 9.11
N GLU A 145 -4.81 9.47 8.24
CA GLU A 145 -5.32 8.10 8.14
C GLU A 145 -4.90 7.29 9.36
N ALA A 146 -5.83 6.58 9.98
CA ALA A 146 -5.55 5.76 11.16
C ALA A 146 -4.49 4.69 10.86
N GLY A 147 -3.43 4.60 11.69
CA GLY A 147 -2.34 3.62 11.54
C GLY A 147 -1.39 3.90 10.37
N SER A 148 -1.40 5.12 9.79
CA SER A 148 -0.45 5.54 8.77
C SER A 148 0.87 6.08 9.37
N ALA A 149 1.89 6.26 8.52
CA ALA A 149 3.11 6.97 8.91
C ALA A 149 2.81 8.43 9.27
N GLY A 150 1.88 9.06 8.54
CA GLY A 150 1.39 10.41 8.84
C GLY A 150 0.74 10.52 10.21
N ALA A 151 0.05 9.47 10.69
CA ALA A 151 -0.51 9.44 12.04
C ALA A 151 0.61 9.44 13.09
N SER A 152 1.63 8.60 12.90
CA SER A 152 2.79 8.56 13.80
C SER A 152 3.53 9.89 13.85
N TYR A 153 3.70 10.57 12.70
CA TYR A 153 4.30 11.92 12.66
C TYR A 153 3.43 12.95 13.41
N ALA A 154 2.11 12.97 13.15
CA ALA A 154 1.22 13.93 13.78
C ALA A 154 1.24 13.84 15.32
N GLU A 155 1.39 12.63 15.89
CA GLU A 155 1.52 12.43 17.34
C GLU A 155 2.78 13.10 17.95
N GLY A 156 3.79 13.35 17.13
CA GLY A 156 5.03 14.03 17.53
C GLY A 156 4.95 15.56 17.52
N VAL A 157 4.03 16.13 16.73
CA VAL A 157 4.02 17.57 16.41
C VAL A 157 2.81 18.34 16.91
N THR A 158 1.70 17.65 17.28
CA THR A 158 0.52 18.30 17.88
C THR A 158 -0.04 17.49 19.05
N ASP A 159 -1.00 18.07 19.78
CA ASP A 159 -1.62 17.42 20.92
C ASP A 159 -2.49 16.24 20.47
N LYS A 160 -2.45 15.11 21.18
CA LYS A 160 -3.21 13.90 20.82
C LYS A 160 -4.71 14.12 20.72
N ASP A 161 -5.28 15.00 21.55
CA ASP A 161 -6.71 15.36 21.51
C ASP A 161 -7.08 16.26 20.31
N LYS A 162 -6.09 16.72 19.56
CA LYS A 162 -6.24 17.48 18.31
C LYS A 162 -6.10 16.64 17.06
N ILE A 163 -5.75 15.35 17.19
CA ILE A 163 -5.59 14.45 16.05
C ILE A 163 -6.92 13.73 15.80
N PHE A 164 -7.47 13.95 14.63
CA PHE A 164 -8.65 13.27 14.10
C PHE A 164 -8.21 12.22 13.07
N THR A 165 -8.90 11.09 13.01
CA THR A 165 -8.55 10.01 12.11
C THR A 165 -9.57 9.86 10.99
N ALA A 166 -9.07 9.66 9.78
CA ALA A 166 -9.83 9.26 8.60
C ALA A 166 -9.60 7.76 8.31
N THR A 167 -10.52 7.15 7.60
CA THR A 167 -10.42 5.73 7.17
C THR A 167 -9.51 5.53 5.97
N ALA A 168 -9.22 6.59 5.22
CA ALA A 168 -8.28 6.61 4.10
C ALA A 168 -7.70 8.02 3.96
N GLN A 169 -6.47 8.15 3.43
CA GLN A 169 -5.80 9.44 3.27
C GLN A 169 -6.62 10.43 2.44
N ILE A 170 -7.27 9.96 1.38
CA ILE A 170 -8.10 10.82 0.50
C ILE A 170 -9.22 11.52 1.28
N ASN A 171 -9.77 10.91 2.33
CA ASN A 171 -10.83 11.50 3.13
C ASN A 171 -10.34 12.69 3.96
N ALA A 172 -9.06 12.69 4.38
CA ALA A 172 -8.47 13.78 5.14
C ALA A 172 -8.46 15.11 4.34
N PHE A 173 -8.35 15.06 3.01
CA PHE A 173 -8.41 16.26 2.15
C PHE A 173 -9.75 16.99 2.28
N THR A 174 -10.84 16.27 2.47
CA THR A 174 -12.16 16.89 2.67
C THR A 174 -12.22 17.63 4.00
N GLU A 175 -11.58 17.09 5.05
CA GLU A 175 -11.56 17.70 6.38
C GLU A 175 -10.78 19.02 6.40
N VAL A 176 -9.59 19.07 5.79
CA VAL A 176 -8.83 20.33 5.70
C VAL A 176 -9.49 21.33 4.77
N LYS A 177 -10.07 20.88 3.65
CA LYS A 177 -10.82 21.74 2.74
C LYS A 177 -12.00 22.40 3.41
N SER A 178 -12.79 21.67 4.19
CA SER A 178 -13.94 22.22 4.92
C SER A 178 -13.52 23.19 6.04
N GLY A 179 -12.28 23.09 6.53
CA GLY A 179 -11.78 23.83 7.70
C GLY A 179 -12.15 23.15 9.03
N ALA A 180 -12.58 21.91 9.01
CA ALA A 180 -12.80 21.13 10.24
C ALA A 180 -11.49 20.89 10.99
N VAL A 181 -10.38 20.76 10.23
CA VAL A 181 -9.01 20.68 10.75
C VAL A 181 -8.13 21.75 10.12
N ASP A 182 -7.01 22.05 10.76
CA ASP A 182 -6.06 23.05 10.32
C ASP A 182 -5.08 22.52 9.27
N PHE A 183 -4.67 21.25 9.39
CA PHE A 183 -3.75 20.59 8.48
C PHE A 183 -4.03 19.08 8.40
N ILE A 184 -3.47 18.44 7.37
CA ILE A 184 -3.42 16.98 7.26
C ILE A 184 -1.98 16.55 7.02
N VAL A 185 -1.66 15.30 7.41
CA VAL A 185 -0.39 14.64 7.09
C VAL A 185 -0.69 13.43 6.23
N VAL A 186 -0.10 13.41 5.03
CA VAL A 186 -0.37 12.40 4.01
C VAL A 186 0.90 12.15 3.19
N ASP A 187 0.90 11.07 2.40
CA ASP A 187 1.98 10.79 1.46
C ASP A 187 2.11 11.89 0.40
N ILE A 188 3.35 12.35 0.16
CA ILE A 188 3.60 13.42 -0.81
C ILE A 188 3.18 13.01 -2.23
N LEU A 189 3.34 11.73 -2.58
CA LEU A 189 2.95 11.21 -3.89
C LEU A 189 1.44 11.31 -4.12
N LEU A 190 0.62 11.17 -3.06
CA LEU A 190 -0.81 11.43 -3.11
C LEU A 190 -1.10 12.94 -3.20
N ALA A 191 -0.49 13.72 -2.30
CA ALA A 191 -0.73 15.16 -2.21
C ALA A 191 -0.40 15.90 -3.51
N GLN A 192 0.70 15.54 -4.20
CA GLN A 192 1.10 16.12 -5.48
C GLN A 192 0.09 15.86 -6.62
N ASN A 193 -0.67 14.78 -6.52
CA ASN A 193 -1.72 14.47 -7.49
C ASN A 193 -3.01 15.27 -7.24
N ILE A 194 -3.28 15.67 -6.02
CA ILE A 194 -4.54 16.25 -5.55
C ILE A 194 -4.46 17.76 -5.35
N CYS A 195 -3.44 18.25 -4.61
CA CYS A 195 -3.33 19.65 -4.24
C CYS A 195 -3.22 20.57 -5.46
N GLY A 196 -3.95 21.67 -5.40
CA GLY A 196 -3.94 22.67 -6.47
C GLY A 196 -4.78 22.30 -7.69
N LYS A 197 -5.53 21.19 -7.66
CA LYS A 197 -6.30 20.69 -8.81
C LYS A 197 -7.78 20.47 -8.46
N GLY A 198 -8.63 20.63 -9.46
CA GLY A 198 -10.06 20.33 -9.36
C GLY A 198 -10.71 20.87 -8.08
N ASP A 199 -11.37 19.98 -7.37
CA ASP A 199 -12.06 20.31 -6.12
C ASP A 199 -11.12 20.71 -4.98
N TYR A 200 -9.82 20.44 -5.09
CA TYR A 200 -8.79 20.76 -4.10
C TYR A 200 -7.81 21.84 -4.57
N ALA A 201 -8.27 22.72 -5.49
CA ALA A 201 -7.50 23.84 -6.04
C ALA A 201 -7.04 24.85 -4.97
N ASP A 202 -7.73 24.89 -3.85
CA ASP A 202 -7.48 25.75 -2.68
C ASP A 202 -6.58 25.13 -1.62
N LEU A 203 -6.08 23.90 -1.84
CA LEU A 203 -5.13 23.22 -0.96
C LEU A 203 -3.71 23.32 -1.50
N ALA A 204 -2.74 23.32 -0.60
CA ALA A 204 -1.32 23.35 -0.92
C ALA A 204 -0.48 22.52 0.07
N ILE A 205 0.62 21.98 -0.45
CA ILE A 205 1.67 21.33 0.35
C ILE A 205 2.52 22.41 1.00
N VAL A 206 2.84 22.25 2.27
CA VAL A 206 3.75 23.12 3.03
C VAL A 206 5.19 22.70 2.72
N GLU A 207 5.84 23.40 1.80
CA GLU A 207 7.22 23.09 1.38
C GLU A 207 8.27 23.51 2.43
N ALA A 208 7.92 24.41 3.36
CA ALA A 208 8.84 24.91 4.37
C ALA A 208 9.17 23.88 5.47
N ILE A 209 8.37 22.83 5.61
CA ILE A 209 8.54 21.74 6.56
C ILE A 209 8.82 20.46 5.76
N GLU A 210 10.12 20.12 5.63
CA GLU A 210 10.57 18.92 4.94
C GLU A 210 10.64 17.75 5.93
N LEU A 211 10.01 16.64 5.59
CA LEU A 211 9.96 15.44 6.42
C LEU A 211 10.95 14.38 5.93
N GLU A 212 11.24 13.40 6.76
CA GLU A 212 12.19 12.35 6.45
C GLU A 212 11.76 11.51 5.23
N SER A 213 12.74 11.03 4.49
CA SER A 213 12.52 10.15 3.34
C SER A 213 12.04 8.78 3.81
N GLU A 214 11.07 8.27 3.10
CA GLU A 214 10.45 6.97 3.31
C GLU A 214 10.77 6.02 2.15
N ILE A 215 10.72 4.72 2.45
CA ILE A 215 10.87 3.66 1.46
C ILE A 215 9.58 2.83 1.45
N TYR A 216 8.92 2.74 0.30
CA TYR A 216 7.81 1.82 0.11
C TYR A 216 8.33 0.41 -0.20
N ALA A 217 7.75 -0.57 0.50
CA ALA A 217 7.97 -1.98 0.25
C ALA A 217 6.67 -2.77 0.50
N ILE A 218 6.64 -4.02 0.04
CA ILE A 218 5.48 -4.90 0.20
C ILE A 218 5.64 -5.65 1.52
N GLY A 219 4.63 -5.60 2.39
CA GLY A 219 4.65 -6.29 3.68
C GLY A 219 4.01 -7.67 3.60
N PHE A 220 4.72 -8.68 4.09
CA PHE A 220 4.27 -10.07 4.17
C PHE A 220 4.22 -10.54 5.63
N LYS A 221 3.42 -11.56 5.91
CA LYS A 221 3.46 -12.23 7.21
C LYS A 221 4.87 -12.75 7.49
N LYS A 222 5.34 -12.62 8.74
CA LYS A 222 6.65 -13.13 9.16
C LYS A 222 6.87 -14.58 8.75
N GLY A 223 7.99 -14.85 8.07
CA GLY A 223 8.36 -16.18 7.59
C GLY A 223 7.62 -16.60 6.31
N SER A 224 6.97 -15.69 5.60
CA SER A 224 6.31 -16.01 4.33
C SER A 224 7.32 -16.34 3.23
N GLU A 225 7.11 -17.45 2.54
CA GLU A 225 7.91 -17.82 1.36
C GLU A 225 7.66 -16.90 0.17
N LEU A 226 6.54 -16.16 0.17
CA LEU A 226 6.21 -15.20 -0.89
C LEU A 226 7.20 -14.05 -0.94
N THR A 227 7.78 -13.64 0.19
CA THR A 227 8.76 -12.55 0.25
C THR A 227 9.93 -12.79 -0.71
N ALA A 228 10.53 -13.98 -0.66
CA ALA A 228 11.65 -14.32 -1.52
C ALA A 228 11.23 -14.40 -3.01
N LYS A 229 10.08 -15.02 -3.31
CA LYS A 229 9.55 -15.13 -4.68
C LYS A 229 9.26 -13.75 -5.29
N VAL A 230 8.68 -12.86 -4.49
CA VAL A 230 8.36 -11.49 -4.94
C VAL A 230 9.64 -10.67 -5.12
N ASN A 231 10.65 -10.82 -4.26
CA ASN A 231 11.94 -10.15 -4.44
C ASN A 231 12.63 -10.53 -5.75
N GLU A 232 12.64 -11.81 -6.13
CA GLU A 232 13.18 -12.27 -7.42
C GLU A 232 12.37 -11.70 -8.60
N ALA A 233 11.04 -11.59 -8.45
CA ALA A 233 10.19 -10.97 -9.47
C ALA A 233 10.46 -9.46 -9.60
N ILE A 234 10.61 -8.74 -8.47
CA ILE A 234 10.97 -7.31 -8.47
C ILE A 234 12.27 -7.09 -9.22
N LYS A 235 13.31 -7.89 -8.92
CA LYS A 235 14.61 -7.82 -9.60
C LYS A 235 14.48 -8.08 -11.10
N THR A 236 13.72 -9.10 -11.49
CA THR A 236 13.45 -9.40 -12.90
C THR A 236 12.78 -8.24 -13.62
N LEU A 237 11.78 -7.58 -12.97
CA LEU A 237 11.06 -6.45 -13.56
C LEU A 237 11.92 -5.17 -13.60
N GLU A 238 12.85 -5.01 -12.67
CA GLU A 238 13.84 -3.94 -12.71
C GLU A 238 14.83 -4.16 -13.87
N GLU A 239 15.44 -5.36 -13.96
CA GLU A 239 16.44 -5.70 -14.97
C GLU A 239 15.90 -5.63 -16.40
N ASN A 240 14.64 -6.03 -16.61
CA ASN A 240 14.00 -5.97 -17.94
C ASN A 240 13.38 -4.61 -18.27
N GLY A 241 13.44 -3.64 -17.33
CA GLY A 241 12.96 -2.28 -17.50
C GLY A 241 11.44 -2.10 -17.33
N LYS A 242 10.69 -3.15 -16.98
CA LYS A 242 9.23 -3.06 -16.84
C LYS A 242 8.80 -2.14 -15.68
N LEU A 243 9.52 -2.16 -14.56
CA LEU A 243 9.24 -1.22 -13.45
C LEU A 243 9.41 0.23 -13.89
N MET A 244 10.46 0.55 -14.63
CA MET A 244 10.68 1.91 -15.16
C MET A 244 9.61 2.30 -16.19
N GLU A 245 9.14 1.36 -17.01
CA GLU A 245 8.02 1.59 -17.94
C GLU A 245 6.76 1.98 -17.18
N LEU A 246 6.41 1.22 -16.12
CA LEU A 246 5.26 1.51 -15.27
C LEU A 246 5.42 2.84 -14.54
N ALA A 247 6.59 3.10 -13.96
CA ALA A 247 6.87 4.36 -13.27
C ALA A 247 6.66 5.57 -14.20
N LYS A 248 7.17 5.52 -15.43
CA LYS A 248 6.95 6.56 -16.45
C LYS A 248 5.49 6.72 -16.82
N LYS A 249 4.75 5.62 -16.95
CA LYS A 249 3.32 5.65 -17.28
C LYS A 249 2.52 6.46 -16.26
N TYR A 250 2.89 6.38 -14.98
CA TYR A 250 2.19 7.04 -13.88
C TYR A 250 2.87 8.30 -13.36
N GLY A 251 4.07 8.65 -13.87
CA GLY A 251 4.83 9.85 -13.50
C GLY A 251 5.65 9.68 -12.22
N PHE A 252 6.10 8.45 -11.92
CA PHE A 252 6.89 8.11 -10.73
C PHE A 252 8.36 7.76 -11.06
N GLU A 253 8.84 8.01 -12.28
CA GLU A 253 10.19 7.64 -12.71
C GLU A 253 11.31 8.25 -11.86
N ASN A 254 11.08 9.42 -11.25
CA ASN A 254 12.07 10.13 -10.44
C ASN A 254 12.17 9.60 -8.99
N VAL A 255 11.16 8.85 -8.55
CA VAL A 255 11.09 8.30 -7.19
C VAL A 255 11.16 6.77 -7.17
N LEU A 256 11.14 6.12 -8.35
CA LEU A 256 11.38 4.70 -8.47
C LEU A 256 12.81 4.37 -8.01
N LYS A 257 12.94 3.51 -7.01
CA LYS A 257 14.22 3.07 -6.49
C LYS A 257 14.10 1.69 -5.88
N VAL A 258 14.66 0.70 -6.56
CA VAL A 258 14.77 -0.65 -6.00
C VAL A 258 15.96 -0.70 -5.04
N THR A 259 15.76 -1.22 -3.84
CA THR A 259 16.80 -1.36 -2.81
C THR A 259 16.57 -2.60 -1.98
N GLU A 260 17.64 -3.35 -1.71
CA GLU A 260 17.60 -4.53 -0.83
C GLU A 260 17.58 -4.15 0.65
N THR A 261 18.04 -2.95 0.99
CA THR A 261 18.07 -2.42 2.36
C THR A 261 16.93 -1.43 2.59
N ILE A 262 16.27 -1.58 3.72
CA ILE A 262 15.11 -0.77 4.16
C ILE A 262 15.49 0.07 5.40
N GLU A 263 16.75 0.50 5.48
CA GLU A 263 17.26 1.35 6.57
C GLU A 263 17.37 2.80 6.16
#